data_cf796ffaff94a25f8eb58c848fdf8e9e
#
_entry.id   cf796ffaff94a25f8eb58c848fdf8e9e
#
_cell.length_a   1.000
_cell.length_b   1.000
_cell.length_c   1.000
_cell.angle_alpha   90.00
_cell.angle_beta   90.00
_cell.angle_gamma   90.00
#
_symmetry.space_group_name_H-M   'P 1'
#
loop_
_entity.id
_entity.type
_entity.pdbx_description
1 polymer ?
#
loop_
_entity_poly.entity_id
_entity_poly.type
_entity_poly.pdbx_seq_one_letter_code
_entity_poly.pdbx_strand_id
1 'polypeptide(L)'
;RECMDWAGGRRGPGYAVIGNILTGPKVIDAMAQGFEDSNGTLAEKMLLSLEAGQKAGGDKRGRQSAALLVVREGWGYGGLTDRFRDLRVDDHPSPIKELERIYYLHRNLFPRPDQKFQNKNSKE
;
A
#
# COMPACT_ATOMS: atom_id res chain seq x y z
N ARG A 1 25.46 -11.87 -3.36
CA ARG A 1 25.75 -11.38 -3.45
C ARG A 1 26.26 -10.54 -2.81
N GLU A 2 27.05 -10.44 -2.80
CA GLU A 2 27.74 -9.92 -2.06
C GLU A 2 27.81 -8.59 -2.02
N CYS A 3 28.34 -8.12 -2.66
CA CYS A 3 28.36 -6.73 -2.67
C CYS A 3 27.02 -6.30 -2.48
N MET A 4 26.36 -7.14 -1.89
CA MET A 4 25.10 -7.01 -2.00
C MET A 4 24.59 -6.12 -1.06
N ASP A 5 23.72 -5.44 -1.57
CA ASP A 5 22.84 -4.61 -0.81
C ASP A 5 21.95 -5.47 0.07
N TRP A 6 21.47 -4.91 1.13
CA TRP A 6 20.70 -5.70 2.07
C TRP A 6 19.38 -6.19 1.47
N ALA A 7 19.05 -7.42 1.75
CA ALA A 7 17.79 -8.02 1.36
C ALA A 7 17.25 -8.85 2.51
N GLY A 8 15.93 -8.94 2.63
CA GLY A 8 15.32 -9.75 3.68
C GLY A 8 13.82 -9.67 3.66
N GLY A 9 13.19 -10.25 4.67
CA GLY A 9 11.74 -10.26 4.78
C GLY A 9 11.28 -10.60 6.19
N ARG A 10 9.99 -10.38 6.43
CA ARG A 10 9.36 -10.66 7.70
C ARG A 10 7.89 -11.02 7.45
N ARG A 11 7.39 -11.99 8.18
CA ARG A 11 5.98 -12.36 8.11
C ARG A 11 5.29 -12.04 9.42
N GLY A 12 4.01 -11.72 9.33
CA GLY A 12 3.14 -11.54 10.49
C GLY A 12 1.76 -12.13 10.18
N PRO A 13 0.79 -11.95 11.07
CA PRO A 13 -0.57 -12.48 10.84
C PRO A 13 -1.19 -11.86 9.59
N GLY A 14 -1.38 -12.70 8.57
CA GLY A 14 -2.04 -12.28 7.35
C GLY A 14 -1.22 -11.43 6.40
N TYR A 15 0.10 -11.31 6.60
CA TYR A 15 0.93 -10.51 5.70
C TYR A 15 2.37 -11.00 5.64
N ALA A 16 3.07 -10.53 4.62
CA ALA A 16 4.52 -10.69 4.51
C ALA A 16 5.12 -9.42 3.92
N VAL A 17 6.30 -9.04 4.39
CA VAL A 17 7.06 -7.91 3.87
C VAL A 17 8.38 -8.45 3.36
N ILE A 18 8.73 -8.12 2.12
CA ILE A 18 10.01 -8.54 1.53
C ILE A 18 10.62 -7.36 0.79
N GLY A 19 11.92 -7.37 0.67
CA GLY A 19 12.60 -6.33 -0.07
C GLY A 19 14.06 -6.66 -0.32
N ASN A 20 14.63 -5.98 -1.31
CA ASN A 20 16.05 -6.09 -1.63
C ASN A 20 16.60 -4.71 -1.96
N ILE A 21 17.92 -4.61 -1.93
CA ILE A 21 18.62 -3.33 -2.18
C ILE A 21 18.09 -2.23 -1.26
N LEU A 22 17.76 -2.62 -0.04
CA LEU A 22 17.27 -1.69 0.98
C LEU A 22 18.43 -1.14 1.79
N THR A 23 18.19 -0.03 2.46
CA THR A 23 19.23 0.60 3.29
C THR A 23 19.55 -0.22 4.54
N GLY A 24 18.70 -1.16 4.91
CA GLY A 24 18.98 -2.07 6.01
C GLY A 24 17.72 -2.74 6.55
N PRO A 25 17.86 -3.60 7.56
CA PRO A 25 16.74 -4.33 8.16
C PRO A 25 15.69 -3.43 8.78
N LYS A 26 16.05 -2.20 9.15
CA LYS A 26 15.09 -1.25 9.71
C LYS A 26 13.92 -0.97 8.77
N VAL A 27 14.15 -1.05 7.46
CA VAL A 27 13.09 -0.80 6.47
C VAL A 27 12.01 -1.87 6.60
N ILE A 28 12.41 -3.14 6.65
CA ILE A 28 11.47 -4.26 6.77
C ILE A 28 10.72 -4.19 8.10
N ASP A 29 11.42 -3.92 9.19
CA ASP A 29 10.79 -3.83 10.50
C ASP A 29 9.80 -2.67 10.57
N ALA A 30 10.15 -1.52 9.99
CA ALA A 30 9.26 -0.37 9.96
C ALA A 30 8.02 -0.66 9.12
N MET A 31 8.17 -1.35 8.00
CA MET A 31 7.03 -1.72 7.15
C MET A 31 6.06 -2.65 7.89
N ALA A 32 6.59 -3.66 8.56
CA ALA A 32 5.76 -4.57 9.33
C ALA A 32 5.04 -3.83 10.45
N GLN A 33 5.74 -2.94 11.16
CA GLN A 33 5.16 -2.18 12.24
C GLN A 33 4.07 -1.23 11.72
N GLY A 34 4.32 -0.56 10.61
CA GLY A 34 3.34 0.35 10.00
C GLY A 34 2.06 -0.38 9.61
N PHE A 35 2.20 -1.60 9.07
CA PHE A 35 1.04 -2.41 8.73
C PHE A 35 0.27 -2.81 9.99
N GLU A 36 0.96 -3.28 11.01
CA GLU A 36 0.30 -3.78 12.23
C GLU A 36 -0.35 -2.67 13.06
N ASP A 37 0.23 -1.48 13.06
CA ASP A 37 -0.29 -0.36 13.85
C ASP A 37 -1.50 0.31 13.23
N SER A 38 -1.78 0.06 11.96
CA SER A 38 -2.89 0.71 11.29
C SER A 38 -4.22 0.04 11.63
N ASN A 39 -5.23 0.84 11.87
CA ASN A 39 -6.60 0.37 12.07
C ASN A 39 -7.45 0.58 10.82
N GLY A 40 -6.84 0.97 9.71
CA GLY A 40 -7.55 1.24 8.48
C GLY A 40 -7.89 -0.01 7.69
N THR A 41 -8.33 0.21 6.45
CA THR A 41 -8.60 -0.89 5.51
C THR A 41 -7.30 -1.54 5.09
N LEU A 42 -7.38 -2.68 4.40
CA LEU A 42 -6.20 -3.37 3.90
C LEU A 42 -5.35 -2.44 3.02
N ALA A 43 -5.99 -1.67 2.12
CA ALA A 43 -5.26 -0.72 1.28
C ALA A 43 -4.51 0.31 2.11
N GLU A 44 -5.18 0.86 3.12
CA GLU A 44 -4.57 1.87 3.99
C GLU A 44 -3.43 1.30 4.81
N LYS A 45 -3.56 0.07 5.29
CA LYS A 45 -2.48 -0.62 6.00
C LYS A 45 -1.25 -0.79 5.10
N MET A 46 -1.47 -1.17 3.84
CA MET A 46 -0.37 -1.34 2.90
C MET A 46 0.31 -0.01 2.57
N LEU A 47 -0.47 1.06 2.39
CA LEU A 47 0.10 2.38 2.14
C LEU A 47 0.92 2.87 3.32
N LEU A 48 0.43 2.69 4.54
CA LEU A 48 1.19 3.06 5.73
C LEU A 48 2.47 2.23 5.88
N SER A 49 2.42 0.96 5.48
CA SER A 49 3.61 0.12 5.47
C SER A 49 4.67 0.67 4.51
N LEU A 50 4.26 1.04 3.30
CA LEU A 50 5.17 1.62 2.31
C LEU A 50 5.76 2.94 2.81
N GLU A 51 4.92 3.78 3.40
CA GLU A 51 5.39 5.07 3.93
C GLU A 51 6.40 4.87 5.06
N ALA A 52 6.13 3.94 5.96
CA ALA A 52 7.03 3.64 7.06
C ALA A 52 8.38 3.13 6.54
N GLY A 53 8.36 2.27 5.53
CA GLY A 53 9.59 1.77 4.91
C GLY A 53 10.40 2.89 4.27
N GLN A 54 9.74 3.81 3.59
CA GLN A 54 10.41 4.95 2.98
C GLN A 54 11.04 5.85 4.04
N LYS A 55 10.34 6.11 5.12
CA LYS A 55 10.86 6.92 6.23
C LYS A 55 12.05 6.26 6.93
N ALA A 56 12.09 4.93 6.95
CA ALA A 56 13.17 4.19 7.58
C ALA A 56 14.41 4.05 6.68
N GLY A 57 14.38 4.60 5.50
CA GLY A 57 15.52 4.61 4.59
C GLY A 57 15.22 4.09 3.20
N GLY A 58 14.23 3.24 3.05
CA GLY A 58 13.78 2.75 1.74
C GLY A 58 14.85 2.04 0.93
N ASP A 59 14.73 2.16 -0.39
CA ASP A 59 15.65 1.58 -1.35
C ASP A 59 16.92 2.42 -1.43
N LYS A 60 18.08 1.76 -1.46
CA LYS A 60 19.36 2.46 -1.54
C LYS A 60 19.53 3.30 -2.80
N ARG A 61 18.85 2.92 -3.86
CA ARG A 61 18.92 3.63 -5.15
C ARG A 61 18.03 4.87 -5.19
N GLY A 62 17.14 5.03 -4.21
CA GLY A 62 16.19 6.12 -4.20
C GLY A 62 14.77 5.63 -4.45
N ARG A 63 13.94 6.50 -5.00
CA ARG A 63 12.53 6.21 -5.19
C ARG A 63 12.06 6.75 -6.54
N GLN A 64 11.17 6.04 -7.20
CA GLN A 64 10.65 6.45 -8.50
C GLN A 64 9.20 6.03 -8.70
N SER A 65 8.82 4.84 -8.28
CA SER A 65 7.49 4.29 -8.57
C SER A 65 6.90 3.59 -7.36
N ALA A 66 5.59 3.43 -7.39
CA ALA A 66 4.87 2.69 -6.37
C ALA A 66 3.56 2.17 -6.96
N ALA A 67 3.06 1.06 -6.43
CA ALA A 67 1.81 0.49 -6.91
C ALA A 67 1.04 -0.15 -5.76
N LEU A 68 -0.27 -0.21 -5.90
CA LEU A 68 -1.17 -0.83 -4.95
C LEU A 68 -2.20 -1.65 -5.70
N LEU A 69 -2.31 -2.93 -5.36
CA LEU A 69 -3.33 -3.80 -5.93
C LEU A 69 -4.09 -4.48 -4.80
N VAL A 70 -5.39 -4.28 -4.76
CA VAL A 70 -6.30 -4.96 -3.84
C VAL A 70 -7.34 -5.69 -4.67
N VAL A 71 -7.49 -6.99 -4.43
CA VAL A 71 -8.47 -7.80 -5.15
C VAL A 71 -9.49 -8.34 -4.17
N ARG A 72 -10.73 -8.41 -4.61
CA ARG A 72 -11.81 -9.05 -3.87
C ARG A 72 -12.91 -9.42 -4.85
N GLU A 73 -13.44 -10.61 -4.72
CA GLU A 73 -14.44 -11.12 -5.64
C GLU A 73 -15.61 -10.13 -5.81
N GLY A 74 -15.85 -9.74 -7.06
CA GLY A 74 -16.97 -8.89 -7.41
C GLY A 74 -16.86 -7.42 -7.01
N TRP A 75 -15.72 -6.99 -6.44
CA TRP A 75 -15.58 -5.61 -5.97
C TRP A 75 -15.00 -4.64 -7.00
N GLY A 76 -14.60 -5.15 -8.16
CA GLY A 76 -14.11 -4.28 -9.23
C GLY A 76 -15.23 -3.48 -9.87
N TYR A 77 -14.89 -2.66 -10.85
CA TYR A 77 -15.82 -1.73 -11.48
C TYR A 77 -17.03 -2.46 -12.05
N GLY A 78 -18.20 -2.04 -11.62
CA GLY A 78 -19.46 -2.65 -12.06
C GLY A 78 -19.64 -4.11 -11.65
N GLY A 79 -18.81 -4.64 -10.75
CA GLY A 79 -18.85 -6.05 -10.38
C GLY A 79 -18.27 -6.98 -11.43
N LEU A 80 -17.66 -6.44 -12.49
CA LEU A 80 -17.20 -7.21 -13.63
C LEU A 80 -15.79 -7.77 -13.47
N THR A 81 -15.07 -7.35 -12.45
CA THR A 81 -13.71 -7.78 -12.18
C THR A 81 -13.50 -7.84 -10.68
N ASP A 82 -12.45 -8.52 -10.26
CA ASP A 82 -12.08 -8.63 -8.85
C ASP A 82 -11.04 -7.59 -8.43
N ARG A 83 -10.53 -6.79 -9.36
CA ARG A 83 -9.55 -5.75 -9.06
C ARG A 83 -10.25 -4.54 -8.48
N PHE A 84 -10.24 -4.45 -7.17
CA PHE A 84 -10.93 -3.37 -6.47
C PHE A 84 -10.10 -2.08 -6.49
N ARG A 85 -8.85 -2.15 -6.09
CA ARG A 85 -7.91 -1.03 -6.16
C ARG A 85 -6.73 -1.48 -7.01
N ASP A 86 -6.49 -0.82 -8.12
CA ASP A 86 -5.38 -1.12 -9.01
C ASP A 86 -4.80 0.21 -9.43
N LEU A 87 -3.87 0.70 -8.62
CA LEU A 87 -3.35 2.05 -8.73
C LEU A 87 -1.83 2.02 -8.89
N ARG A 88 -1.30 2.87 -9.75
CA ARG A 88 0.12 2.91 -10.02
C ARG A 88 0.63 4.31 -10.19
N VAL A 89 1.86 4.52 -9.76
CA VAL A 89 2.63 5.72 -10.02
C VAL A 89 3.93 5.24 -10.68
N ASP A 90 4.10 5.57 -11.94
CA ASP A 90 5.22 5.03 -12.72
C ASP A 90 6.50 5.86 -12.57
N ASP A 91 6.36 7.17 -12.39
CA ASP A 91 7.53 8.04 -12.26
C ASP A 91 7.13 9.31 -11.52
N HIS A 92 7.68 9.50 -10.32
CA HIS A 92 7.35 10.66 -9.49
C HIS A 92 8.44 10.82 -8.43
N PRO A 93 8.81 12.05 -8.07
CA PRO A 93 9.81 12.26 -7.01
C PRO A 93 9.36 11.78 -5.63
N SER A 94 8.06 11.69 -5.39
CA SER A 94 7.50 11.15 -4.14
C SER A 94 6.39 10.15 -4.47
N PRO A 95 6.74 8.97 -5.00
CA PRO A 95 5.73 8.06 -5.56
C PRO A 95 4.74 7.53 -4.52
N ILE A 96 5.16 7.28 -3.29
CA ILE A 96 4.26 6.76 -2.27
C ILE A 96 3.23 7.82 -1.87
N LYS A 97 3.66 9.07 -1.70
CA LYS A 97 2.72 10.16 -1.41
C LYS A 97 1.73 10.38 -2.54
N GLU A 98 2.20 10.27 -3.77
CA GLU A 98 1.33 10.38 -4.93
C GLU A 98 0.35 9.22 -5.00
N LEU A 99 0.81 8.00 -4.69
CA LEU A 99 -0.05 6.83 -4.62
C LEU A 99 -1.13 7.01 -3.55
N GLU A 100 -0.78 7.58 -2.41
CA GLU A 100 -1.75 7.88 -1.35
C GLU A 100 -2.81 8.87 -1.84
N ARG A 101 -2.38 9.91 -2.55
CA ARG A 101 -3.31 10.91 -3.10
C ARG A 101 -4.30 10.25 -4.05
N ILE A 102 -3.79 9.42 -4.96
CA ILE A 102 -4.61 8.71 -5.94
C ILE A 102 -5.55 7.73 -5.23
N TYR A 103 -5.08 7.08 -4.18
CA TYR A 103 -5.91 6.15 -3.42
C TYR A 103 -7.13 6.87 -2.81
N TYR A 104 -6.91 8.02 -2.17
CA TYR A 104 -8.02 8.73 -1.54
C TYR A 104 -8.99 9.29 -2.57
N LEU A 105 -8.50 9.71 -3.73
CA LEU A 105 -9.37 10.10 -4.82
C LEU A 105 -10.21 8.90 -5.29
N HIS A 106 -9.58 7.77 -5.51
CA HIS A 106 -10.26 6.55 -5.95
C HIS A 106 -11.28 6.08 -4.92
N ARG A 107 -10.92 6.15 -3.65
CA ARG A 107 -11.83 5.77 -2.56
C ARG A 107 -13.10 6.61 -2.57
N ASN A 108 -12.97 7.91 -2.83
CA ASN A 108 -14.12 8.80 -2.88
C ASN A 108 -15.01 8.55 -4.10
N LEU A 109 -14.41 8.22 -5.23
CA LEU A 109 -15.16 7.94 -6.46
C LEU A 109 -15.74 6.53 -6.47
N PHE A 110 -15.02 5.57 -5.89
CA PHE A 110 -15.40 4.17 -5.88
C PHE A 110 -15.29 3.62 -4.46
N PRO A 111 -16.26 3.94 -3.58
CA PRO A 111 -16.22 3.45 -2.21
C PRO A 111 -16.43 1.93 -2.17
N ARG A 112 -16.10 1.33 -1.03
CA ARG A 112 -16.33 -0.10 -0.84
C ARG A 112 -17.80 -0.41 -1.04
N PRO A 113 -18.13 -1.50 -1.75
CA PRO A 113 -19.53 -1.84 -2.00
C PRO A 113 -20.36 -1.97 -0.72
N ASP A 114 -19.77 -2.47 0.35
CA ASP A 114 -20.45 -2.62 1.63
C ASP A 114 -20.65 -1.28 2.36
N GLN A 115 -19.92 -0.24 2.00
CA GLN A 115 -20.03 1.09 2.62
C GLN A 115 -20.99 2.03 1.88
N LYS A 116 -21.41 1.69 0.67
CA LYS A 116 -22.30 2.53 -0.10
C LYS A 116 -23.61 2.83 0.63
N PHE A 117 -24.12 1.84 1.34
CA PHE A 117 -25.32 1.99 2.12
C PHE A 117 -25.14 2.95 3.29
N GLN A 118 -24.02 2.84 3.98
CA GLN A 118 -23.72 3.69 5.12
C GLN A 118 -23.59 5.15 4.72
N ASN A 119 -22.94 5.38 3.56
CA ASN A 119 -22.77 6.74 3.06
C ASN A 119 -24.09 7.39 2.69
N LYS A 120 -25.04 6.63 2.16
CA LYS A 120 -26.37 7.16 1.86
C LYS A 120 -27.12 7.53 3.15
N ASN A 121 -26.98 6.70 4.17
CA ASN A 121 -27.66 6.95 5.42
C ASN A 121 -27.07 8.12 6.20
N SER A 122 -25.77 8.32 6.08
CA SER A 122 -25.10 9.41 6.80
C SER A 122 -25.39 10.77 6.23
N LYS A 123 -25.95 10.86 5.03
CA LYS A 123 -26.31 12.15 4.41
C LYS A 123 -27.73 12.56 4.73
N GLU A 124 -28.49 11.68 5.28
CA GLU A 124 -29.87 11.93 5.63
C GLU A 124 -30.02 12.19 7.11
#